data_a6c6e0dd4f98f812e70f0e42031f4000
#
_entry.id   a6c6e0dd4f98f812e70f0e42031f4000
#
_cell.length_a   1.000
_cell.length_b   1.000
_cell.length_c   1.000
_cell.angle_alpha   90.00
_cell.angle_beta   90.00
_cell.angle_gamma   90.00
#
_symmetry.space_group_name_H-M   'P 1'
#
loop_
_entity.id
_entity.type
_entity.pdbx_description
1 polymer ?
#
loop_
_entity_poly.entity_id
_entity_poly.type
_entity_poly.pdbx_seq_one_letter_code
_entity_poly.pdbx_strand_id
1 'polypeptide(L)'
;MWQSGDAYEAYIGRWSRRIAETFVRRLDVPASRRWLDVGCGTGALTSAVLTAADPAEVVGADPAEGFLKTARAGVTDPRATFTLADARSLPFPDARFDVVVSGLVLNFVPDPARAAAEIARVTAPGGPAAAYLWDLTEGMELIRRFWDAAAEFDPETVADLDEGRRFTLCRPEPLGRLWTDAGFTAVSVGEIRIPTVFADFDDYWQPFLGAQGPAPSYLATLPEAGRTRIRELLRSRLPSNPDGSIPLSARAWVVRGTA
;
A
#
# COMPACT_ATOMS: atom_id res chain seq x y z
N MET A 1 -10.16 -10.00 0.55
CA MET A 1 -10.02 -8.93 -0.46
C MET A 1 -10.85 -7.75 0.02
N TRP A 2 -10.35 -6.51 -0.10
CA TRP A 2 -11.07 -5.31 0.33
C TRP A 2 -12.33 -5.10 -0.52
N GLN A 3 -13.48 -4.90 0.11
CA GLN A 3 -14.77 -4.76 -0.59
C GLN A 3 -15.37 -3.36 -0.45
N SER A 4 -14.94 -2.56 0.54
CA SER A 4 -15.38 -1.17 0.68
C SER A 4 -14.19 -0.26 0.98
N GLY A 5 -14.21 0.95 0.39
CA GLY A 5 -13.21 1.98 0.62
C GLY A 5 -13.18 2.47 2.08
N ASP A 6 -14.35 2.56 2.73
CA ASP A 6 -14.46 3.11 4.09
C ASP A 6 -13.73 2.27 5.15
N ALA A 7 -13.81 0.93 5.07
CA ALA A 7 -13.12 0.07 6.01
C ALA A 7 -11.59 0.06 5.77
N TYR A 8 -11.15 0.14 4.52
CA TYR A 8 -9.75 0.33 4.18
C TYR A 8 -9.23 1.68 4.73
N GLU A 9 -9.98 2.76 4.53
CA GLU A 9 -9.61 4.10 5.00
C GLU A 9 -9.49 4.16 6.53
N ALA A 10 -10.41 3.51 7.27
CA ALA A 10 -10.35 3.44 8.73
C ALA A 10 -9.15 2.63 9.24
N TYR A 11 -8.74 1.59 8.51
CA TYR A 11 -7.68 0.67 8.95
C TYR A 11 -6.29 1.17 8.55
N ILE A 12 -6.04 1.40 7.26
CA ILE A 12 -4.72 1.74 6.72
C ILE A 12 -4.73 3.04 5.90
N GLY A 13 -5.87 3.45 5.36
CA GLY A 13 -5.97 4.53 4.37
C GLY A 13 -5.39 5.86 4.83
N ARG A 14 -5.59 6.23 6.12
CA ARG A 14 -5.01 7.46 6.69
C ARG A 14 -3.47 7.49 6.62
N TRP A 15 -2.82 6.33 6.66
CA TRP A 15 -1.37 6.19 6.53
C TRP A 15 -0.94 6.12 5.06
N SER A 16 -1.79 5.54 4.20
CA SER A 16 -1.54 5.44 2.76
C SER A 16 -1.39 6.81 2.10
N ARG A 17 -2.16 7.82 2.51
CA ARG A 17 -2.01 9.19 2.00
C ARG A 17 -0.67 9.81 2.39
N ARG A 18 -0.24 9.65 3.65
CA ARG A 18 1.04 10.21 4.13
C ARG A 18 2.25 9.62 3.41
N ILE A 19 2.24 8.30 3.19
CA ILE A 19 3.35 7.65 2.51
C ILE A 19 3.37 8.00 1.01
N ALA A 20 2.20 8.13 0.37
CA ALA A 20 2.09 8.52 -1.03
C ALA A 20 2.73 9.89 -1.30
N GLU A 21 2.45 10.89 -0.48
CA GLU A 21 3.09 12.21 -0.60
C GLU A 21 4.61 12.15 -0.46
N THR A 22 5.09 11.43 0.56
CA THR A 22 6.53 11.26 0.79
C THR A 22 7.19 10.52 -0.38
N PHE A 23 6.53 9.50 -0.92
CA PHE A 23 7.00 8.74 -2.07
C PHE A 23 7.13 9.62 -3.31
N VAL A 24 6.08 10.35 -3.69
CA VAL A 24 6.09 11.19 -4.89
C VAL A 24 7.18 12.27 -4.81
N ARG A 25 7.32 12.94 -3.66
CA ARG A 25 8.38 13.95 -3.47
C ARG A 25 9.79 13.37 -3.63
N ARG A 26 10.03 12.12 -3.20
CA ARG A 26 11.33 11.44 -3.34
C ARG A 26 11.66 10.98 -4.75
N LEU A 27 10.67 10.87 -5.63
CA LEU A 27 10.92 10.51 -7.03
C LEU A 27 11.64 11.64 -7.78
N ASP A 28 11.48 12.88 -7.34
CA ASP A 28 12.12 14.07 -7.92
C ASP A 28 11.97 14.12 -9.45
N VAL A 29 10.73 14.00 -9.89
CA VAL A 29 10.37 14.02 -11.31
C VAL A 29 10.03 15.44 -11.72
N PRO A 30 10.54 15.94 -12.86
CA PRO A 30 10.16 17.25 -13.39
C PRO A 30 8.65 17.40 -13.61
N ALA A 31 8.13 18.62 -13.46
CA ALA A 31 6.74 18.95 -13.74
C ALA A 31 6.32 18.62 -15.18
N SER A 32 5.02 18.66 -15.45
CA SER A 32 4.41 18.49 -16.77
C SER A 32 4.67 17.12 -17.43
N ARG A 33 4.83 16.06 -16.61
CA ARG A 33 4.95 14.68 -17.08
C ARG A 33 3.59 13.98 -17.11
N ARG A 34 3.48 12.98 -18.00
CA ARG A 34 2.32 12.07 -18.09
C ARG A 34 2.54 10.91 -17.15
N TRP A 35 1.66 10.75 -16.18
CA TRP A 35 1.77 9.74 -15.14
C TRP A 35 0.72 8.64 -15.28
N LEU A 36 1.09 7.42 -14.90
CA LEU A 36 0.17 6.31 -14.66
C LEU A 36 0.32 5.85 -13.21
N ASP A 37 -0.81 5.73 -12.51
CA ASP A 37 -0.93 5.14 -11.18
C ASP A 37 -1.60 3.76 -11.32
N VAL A 38 -0.81 2.69 -11.23
CA VAL A 38 -1.27 1.29 -11.39
C VAL A 38 -1.76 0.74 -10.07
N GLY A 39 -3.05 0.38 -10.01
CA GLY A 39 -3.74 -0.01 -8.78
C GLY A 39 -4.08 1.22 -7.93
N CYS A 40 -4.65 2.24 -8.54
CA CYS A 40 -4.88 3.53 -7.91
C CYS A 40 -5.86 3.49 -6.72
N GLY A 41 -6.65 2.42 -6.59
CA GLY A 41 -7.63 2.26 -5.53
C GLY A 41 -8.58 3.45 -5.42
N THR A 42 -8.66 4.06 -4.24
CA THR A 42 -9.48 5.25 -3.96
C THR A 42 -8.81 6.58 -4.38
N GLY A 43 -7.65 6.53 -5.05
CA GLY A 43 -6.97 7.69 -5.61
C GLY A 43 -5.96 8.39 -4.68
N ALA A 44 -5.50 7.74 -3.63
CA ALA A 44 -4.57 8.35 -2.67
C ALA A 44 -3.23 8.73 -3.32
N LEU A 45 -2.62 7.83 -4.11
CA LEU A 45 -1.37 8.11 -4.82
C LEU A 45 -1.60 9.08 -5.99
N THR A 46 -2.69 8.93 -6.73
CA THR A 46 -3.09 9.88 -7.78
C THR A 46 -3.19 11.32 -7.23
N SER A 47 -3.84 11.50 -6.07
CA SER A 47 -3.92 12.82 -5.39
C SER A 47 -2.55 13.35 -4.98
N ALA A 48 -1.66 12.48 -4.49
CA ALA A 48 -0.31 12.87 -4.13
C ALA A 48 0.51 13.32 -5.36
N VAL A 49 0.36 12.65 -6.51
CA VAL A 49 0.98 13.04 -7.79
C VAL A 49 0.51 14.42 -8.22
N LEU A 50 -0.80 14.68 -8.19
CA LEU A 50 -1.39 15.98 -8.53
C LEU A 50 -0.84 17.11 -7.66
N THR A 51 -0.70 16.85 -6.37
CA THR A 51 -0.29 17.86 -5.38
C THR A 51 1.22 18.12 -5.39
N ALA A 52 2.04 17.07 -5.58
CA ALA A 52 3.48 17.15 -5.34
C ALA A 52 4.33 17.16 -6.61
N ALA A 53 3.81 16.71 -7.76
CA ALA A 53 4.59 16.55 -8.98
C ALA A 53 4.16 17.48 -10.13
N ASP A 54 3.05 18.21 -9.98
CA ASP A 54 2.49 19.08 -11.02
C ASP A 54 2.47 18.40 -12.41
N PRO A 55 1.73 17.28 -12.57
CA PRO A 55 1.72 16.50 -13.81
C PRO A 55 0.99 17.24 -14.94
N ALA A 56 1.30 16.90 -16.20
CA ALA A 56 0.48 17.27 -17.35
C ALA A 56 -0.85 16.50 -17.33
N GLU A 57 -0.78 15.23 -17.02
CA GLU A 57 -1.92 14.34 -16.80
C GLU A 57 -1.54 13.22 -15.83
N VAL A 58 -2.52 12.66 -15.13
CA VAL A 58 -2.38 11.41 -14.40
C VAL A 58 -3.55 10.49 -14.68
N VAL A 59 -3.26 9.25 -15.07
CA VAL A 59 -4.25 8.21 -15.27
C VAL A 59 -4.17 7.25 -14.10
N GLY A 60 -5.26 7.05 -13.36
CA GLY A 60 -5.39 5.99 -12.36
C GLY A 60 -6.02 4.74 -13.00
N ALA A 61 -5.39 3.59 -12.82
CA ALA A 61 -5.89 2.31 -13.32
C ALA A 61 -6.13 1.33 -12.15
N ASP A 62 -7.34 0.74 -12.06
CA ASP A 62 -7.69 -0.25 -11.02
C ASP A 62 -8.72 -1.24 -11.55
N PRO A 63 -8.67 -2.55 -11.18
CA PRO A 63 -9.65 -3.54 -11.63
C PRO A 63 -10.99 -3.46 -10.86
N ALA A 64 -11.10 -2.68 -9.80
CA ALA A 64 -12.27 -2.59 -8.95
C ALA A 64 -13.08 -1.31 -9.21
N GLU A 65 -14.20 -1.42 -9.93
CA GLU A 65 -15.06 -0.26 -10.24
C GLU A 65 -15.56 0.47 -8.98
N GLY A 66 -15.76 -0.24 -7.86
CA GLY A 66 -16.13 0.38 -6.58
C GLY A 66 -15.06 1.35 -6.07
N PHE A 67 -13.79 1.03 -6.21
CA PHE A 67 -12.68 1.92 -5.88
C PHE A 67 -12.59 3.11 -6.84
N LEU A 68 -12.74 2.86 -8.14
CA LEU A 68 -12.72 3.93 -9.14
C LEU A 68 -13.88 4.92 -8.95
N LYS A 69 -15.05 4.45 -8.53
CA LYS A 69 -16.16 5.34 -8.18
C LYS A 69 -15.79 6.29 -7.04
N THR A 70 -15.13 5.78 -6.00
CA THR A 70 -14.65 6.60 -4.88
C THR A 70 -13.55 7.57 -5.33
N ALA A 71 -12.60 7.08 -6.15
CA ALA A 71 -11.53 7.90 -6.70
C ALA A 71 -12.08 9.08 -7.53
N ARG A 72 -13.01 8.82 -8.46
CA ARG A 72 -13.66 9.86 -9.29
C ARG A 72 -14.42 10.88 -8.45
N ALA A 73 -15.02 10.47 -7.34
CA ALA A 73 -15.73 11.38 -6.43
C ALA A 73 -14.78 12.24 -5.58
N GLY A 74 -13.63 11.68 -5.18
CA GLY A 74 -12.65 12.34 -4.31
C GLY A 74 -11.62 13.17 -5.04
N VAL A 75 -11.27 12.82 -6.29
CA VAL A 75 -10.24 13.50 -7.09
C VAL A 75 -10.91 14.23 -8.25
N THR A 76 -11.13 15.53 -8.08
CA THR A 76 -11.86 16.37 -9.03
C THR A 76 -10.97 17.21 -9.95
N ASP A 77 -9.65 17.09 -9.83
CA ASP A 77 -8.70 17.80 -10.69
C ASP A 77 -8.84 17.32 -12.14
N PRO A 78 -9.04 18.22 -13.13
CA PRO A 78 -9.27 17.85 -14.53
C PRO A 78 -8.10 17.14 -15.19
N ARG A 79 -6.90 17.18 -14.60
CA ARG A 79 -5.72 16.44 -15.08
C ARG A 79 -5.77 14.95 -14.72
N ALA A 80 -6.68 14.53 -13.83
CA ALA A 80 -6.83 13.13 -13.44
C ALA A 80 -7.96 12.45 -14.23
N THR A 81 -7.67 11.23 -14.69
CA THR A 81 -8.67 10.33 -15.26
C THR A 81 -8.53 8.94 -14.67
N PHE A 82 -9.62 8.15 -14.68
CA PHE A 82 -9.64 6.83 -14.06
C PHE A 82 -10.19 5.77 -15.02
N THR A 83 -9.43 4.68 -15.18
CA THR A 83 -9.70 3.60 -16.14
C THR A 83 -9.82 2.26 -15.42
N LEU A 84 -10.84 1.48 -15.77
CA LEU A 84 -10.96 0.09 -15.30
C LEU A 84 -9.93 -0.78 -16.06
N ALA A 85 -8.94 -1.31 -15.32
CA ALA A 85 -7.88 -2.11 -15.92
C ALA A 85 -7.22 -3.05 -14.90
N ASP A 86 -6.84 -4.22 -15.38
CA ASP A 86 -5.97 -5.15 -14.66
C ASP A 86 -4.50 -4.78 -14.89
N ALA A 87 -3.71 -4.69 -13.83
CA ALA A 87 -2.28 -4.40 -13.90
C ALA A 87 -1.50 -5.37 -14.81
N ARG A 88 -2.01 -6.60 -15.00
CA ARG A 88 -1.42 -7.63 -15.86
C ARG A 88 -1.73 -7.46 -17.35
N SER A 89 -2.61 -6.51 -17.70
CA SER A 89 -3.02 -6.24 -19.09
C SER A 89 -3.53 -4.78 -19.17
N LEU A 90 -2.60 -3.84 -19.23
CA LEU A 90 -2.91 -2.42 -19.25
C LEU A 90 -3.38 -2.00 -20.64
N PRO A 91 -4.55 -1.32 -20.79
CA PRO A 91 -5.14 -0.97 -22.08
C PRO A 91 -4.48 0.29 -22.68
N PHE A 92 -3.17 0.40 -22.58
CA PHE A 92 -2.39 1.55 -23.06
C PHE A 92 -1.34 1.07 -24.06
N PRO A 93 -1.00 1.90 -25.08
CA PRO A 93 0.10 1.59 -25.99
C PRO A 93 1.45 1.61 -25.26
N ASP A 94 2.47 1.03 -25.90
CA ASP A 94 3.84 1.05 -25.42
C ASP A 94 4.34 2.50 -25.28
N ALA A 95 5.19 2.74 -24.27
CA ALA A 95 5.84 4.04 -24.05
C ALA A 95 4.86 5.23 -23.91
N ARG A 96 3.64 5.00 -23.41
CA ARG A 96 2.60 6.04 -23.29
C ARG A 96 2.89 7.05 -22.18
N PHE A 97 3.50 6.63 -21.09
CA PHE A 97 3.66 7.43 -19.89
C PHE A 97 5.12 7.75 -19.61
N ASP A 98 5.38 8.99 -19.22
CA ASP A 98 6.72 9.44 -18.86
C ASP A 98 7.14 8.89 -17.49
N VAL A 99 6.16 8.61 -16.60
CA VAL A 99 6.34 8.07 -15.25
C VAL A 99 5.25 7.07 -14.94
N VAL A 100 5.62 5.91 -14.42
CA VAL A 100 4.65 4.91 -13.96
C VAL A 100 4.89 4.58 -12.49
N VAL A 101 3.83 4.65 -11.69
CA VAL A 101 3.90 4.37 -10.24
C VAL A 101 2.86 3.34 -9.81
N SER A 102 3.13 2.65 -8.70
CA SER A 102 2.17 1.76 -8.04
C SER A 102 2.36 1.81 -6.53
N GLY A 103 1.29 1.98 -5.78
CA GLY A 103 1.32 2.11 -4.33
C GLY A 103 0.51 1.04 -3.61
N LEU A 104 1.15 0.18 -2.81
CA LEU A 104 0.52 -0.79 -1.91
C LEU A 104 -0.33 -1.87 -2.59
N VAL A 105 -0.03 -2.22 -3.83
CA VAL A 105 -0.87 -3.06 -4.70
C VAL A 105 -0.21 -4.35 -5.15
N LEU A 106 1.06 -4.32 -5.57
CA LEU A 106 1.69 -5.43 -6.30
C LEU A 106 1.71 -6.76 -5.53
N ASN A 107 1.70 -6.72 -4.20
CA ASN A 107 1.59 -7.91 -3.35
C ASN A 107 0.21 -8.59 -3.42
N PHE A 108 -0.81 -7.90 -3.93
CA PHE A 108 -2.16 -8.45 -4.14
C PHE A 108 -2.41 -8.90 -5.58
N VAL A 109 -1.51 -8.58 -6.51
CA VAL A 109 -1.62 -9.01 -7.90
C VAL A 109 -1.26 -10.49 -8.01
N PRO A 110 -2.12 -11.35 -8.59
CA PRO A 110 -1.86 -12.79 -8.68
C PRO A 110 -0.58 -13.15 -9.46
N ASP A 111 -0.21 -12.32 -10.45
CA ASP A 111 1.02 -12.44 -11.23
C ASP A 111 1.75 -11.08 -11.27
N PRO A 112 2.55 -10.78 -10.23
CA PRO A 112 3.28 -9.51 -10.15
C PRO A 112 4.36 -9.38 -11.24
N ALA A 113 4.92 -10.49 -11.76
CA ALA A 113 5.89 -10.45 -12.84
C ALA A 113 5.25 -9.93 -14.12
N ARG A 114 4.05 -10.40 -14.43
CA ARG A 114 3.29 -9.90 -15.60
C ARG A 114 2.91 -8.44 -15.43
N ALA A 115 2.53 -8.01 -14.22
CA ALA A 115 2.23 -6.60 -13.95
C ALA A 115 3.49 -5.73 -14.10
N ALA A 116 4.65 -6.16 -13.61
CA ALA A 116 5.91 -5.43 -13.77
C ALA A 116 6.32 -5.32 -15.26
N ALA A 117 6.11 -6.36 -16.06
CA ALA A 117 6.34 -6.32 -17.50
C ALA A 117 5.40 -5.32 -18.22
N GLU A 118 4.13 -5.24 -17.82
CA GLU A 118 3.20 -4.24 -18.37
C GLU A 118 3.59 -2.81 -17.94
N ILE A 119 4.01 -2.62 -16.68
CA ILE A 119 4.56 -1.34 -16.20
C ILE A 119 5.77 -0.94 -17.06
N ALA A 120 6.70 -1.87 -17.33
CA ALA A 120 7.85 -1.59 -18.21
C ALA A 120 7.41 -1.23 -19.62
N ARG A 121 6.49 -1.99 -20.22
CA ARG A 121 5.99 -1.76 -21.58
C ARG A 121 5.38 -0.37 -21.76
N VAL A 122 4.57 0.08 -20.82
CA VAL A 122 3.86 1.36 -20.95
C VAL A 122 4.69 2.57 -20.51
N THR A 123 5.85 2.35 -19.88
CA THR A 123 6.79 3.41 -19.49
C THR A 123 7.61 3.84 -20.70
N ALA A 124 7.74 5.14 -20.93
CA ALA A 124 8.56 5.69 -22.01
C ALA A 124 10.06 5.34 -21.77
N PRO A 125 10.84 5.10 -22.84
CA PRO A 125 12.28 4.88 -22.71
C PRO A 125 12.97 5.97 -21.91
N GLY A 126 13.76 5.59 -20.91
CA GLY A 126 14.42 6.53 -19.98
C GLY A 126 13.48 7.07 -18.89
N GLY A 127 12.20 6.73 -18.91
CA GLY A 127 11.23 7.10 -17.89
C GLY A 127 11.39 6.29 -16.60
N PRO A 128 11.19 6.88 -15.42
CA PRO A 128 11.19 6.15 -14.16
C PRO A 128 9.89 5.36 -13.98
N ALA A 129 10.03 4.11 -13.51
CA ALA A 129 8.96 3.34 -12.90
C ALA A 129 9.28 3.06 -11.44
N ALA A 130 8.33 3.24 -10.54
CA ALA A 130 8.54 3.02 -9.12
C ALA A 130 7.31 2.45 -8.42
N ALA A 131 7.54 1.65 -7.39
CA ALA A 131 6.46 1.14 -6.55
C ALA A 131 6.87 1.14 -5.08
N TYR A 132 5.87 1.12 -4.20
CA TYR A 132 6.11 0.90 -2.78
C TYR A 132 5.09 -0.08 -2.19
N LEU A 133 5.56 -0.86 -1.22
CA LEU A 133 4.77 -1.85 -0.49
C LEU A 133 5.05 -1.73 1.01
N TRP A 134 4.02 -1.92 1.84
CA TRP A 134 4.26 -2.00 3.28
C TRP A 134 5.22 -3.13 3.62
N ASP A 135 6.15 -2.87 4.52
CA ASP A 135 6.92 -3.92 5.17
C ASP A 135 6.04 -4.63 6.21
N LEU A 136 5.38 -5.66 5.79
CA LEU A 136 4.50 -6.45 6.64
C LEU A 136 5.25 -7.42 7.56
N THR A 137 6.56 -7.58 7.35
CA THR A 137 7.40 -8.49 8.14
C THR A 137 7.76 -7.88 9.50
N GLU A 138 8.17 -6.60 9.50
CA GLU A 138 8.66 -5.92 10.70
C GLU A 138 8.17 -4.47 10.81
N GLY A 139 8.06 -3.78 9.65
CA GLY A 139 7.96 -2.33 9.60
C GLY A 139 6.56 -1.76 9.72
N MET A 140 5.49 -2.52 9.51
CA MET A 140 4.12 -2.07 9.73
C MET A 140 3.70 -2.40 11.16
N GLU A 141 4.13 -1.58 12.13
CA GLU A 141 3.97 -1.90 13.57
C GLU A 141 2.51 -2.13 13.98
N LEU A 142 1.54 -1.40 13.41
CA LEU A 142 0.11 -1.65 13.65
C LEU A 142 -0.24 -3.13 13.47
N ILE A 143 0.16 -3.69 12.34
CA ILE A 143 -0.16 -5.08 11.94
C ILE A 143 0.73 -6.06 12.69
N ARG A 144 2.02 -5.78 12.84
CA ARG A 144 2.96 -6.65 13.56
C ARG A 144 2.57 -6.86 15.00
N ARG A 145 2.28 -5.79 15.75
CA ARG A 145 1.87 -5.91 17.16
C ARG A 145 0.63 -6.79 17.32
N PHE A 146 -0.31 -6.68 16.35
CA PHE A 146 -1.50 -7.55 16.36
C PHE A 146 -1.12 -9.03 16.16
N TRP A 147 -0.34 -9.35 15.12
CA TRP A 147 0.03 -10.73 14.82
C TRP A 147 0.92 -11.33 15.91
N ASP A 148 1.82 -10.55 16.52
CA ASP A 148 2.64 -11.01 17.63
C ASP A 148 1.78 -11.38 18.85
N ALA A 149 0.76 -10.59 19.18
CA ALA A 149 -0.17 -10.91 20.25
C ALA A 149 -1.09 -12.10 19.90
N ALA A 150 -1.54 -12.20 18.65
CA ALA A 150 -2.36 -13.30 18.18
C ALA A 150 -1.61 -14.65 18.18
N ALA A 151 -0.33 -14.63 17.81
CA ALA A 151 0.53 -15.83 17.78
C ALA A 151 0.76 -16.45 19.15
N GLU A 152 0.68 -15.68 20.24
CA GLU A 152 0.75 -16.24 21.60
C GLU A 152 -0.53 -16.94 22.01
N PHE A 153 -1.65 -16.60 21.40
CA PHE A 153 -2.93 -17.22 21.65
C PHE A 153 -3.16 -18.41 20.72
N ASP A 154 -2.84 -18.30 19.44
CA ASP A 154 -3.10 -19.29 18.40
C ASP A 154 -1.97 -19.33 17.36
N PRO A 155 -0.80 -19.91 17.72
CA PRO A 155 0.38 -19.88 16.87
C PRO A 155 0.21 -20.64 15.55
N GLU A 156 -0.62 -21.70 15.52
CA GLU A 156 -0.81 -22.53 14.31
C GLU A 156 -1.63 -21.78 13.26
N THR A 157 -2.80 -21.28 13.63
CA THR A 157 -3.65 -20.50 12.70
C THR A 157 -2.96 -19.22 12.24
N VAL A 158 -2.25 -18.53 13.15
CA VAL A 158 -1.54 -17.29 12.82
C VAL A 158 -0.40 -17.54 11.84
N ALA A 159 0.30 -18.68 11.92
CA ALA A 159 1.38 -19.01 10.99
C ALA A 159 0.94 -18.98 9.52
N ASP A 160 -0.32 -19.36 9.25
CA ASP A 160 -0.89 -19.39 7.90
C ASP A 160 -1.52 -18.05 7.47
N LEU A 161 -1.94 -17.22 8.42
CA LEU A 161 -2.68 -15.99 8.14
C LEU A 161 -1.80 -14.73 8.16
N ASP A 162 -0.66 -14.77 8.84
CA ASP A 162 0.25 -13.65 9.00
C ASP A 162 0.72 -13.11 7.63
N GLU A 163 0.35 -11.89 7.33
CA GLU A 163 0.65 -11.20 6.08
C GLU A 163 2.16 -11.08 5.84
N GLY A 164 2.95 -10.91 6.89
CA GLY A 164 4.42 -10.84 6.80
C GLY A 164 5.06 -12.14 6.32
N ARG A 165 4.40 -13.28 6.54
CA ARG A 165 4.83 -14.59 6.02
C ARG A 165 4.31 -14.85 4.61
N ARG A 166 3.08 -14.45 4.32
CA ARG A 166 2.39 -14.73 3.06
C ARG A 166 2.85 -13.87 1.91
N PHE A 167 3.10 -12.58 2.15
CA PHE A 167 3.46 -11.62 1.11
C PHE A 167 4.97 -11.48 0.96
N THR A 168 5.59 -12.43 0.28
CA THR A 168 7.05 -12.47 0.09
C THR A 168 7.58 -11.26 -0.68
N LEU A 169 6.75 -10.63 -1.53
CA LEU A 169 7.12 -9.44 -2.28
C LEU A 169 7.33 -8.19 -1.39
N CYS A 170 6.76 -8.19 -0.18
CA CYS A 170 6.91 -7.09 0.79
C CYS A 170 8.29 -7.09 1.48
N ARG A 171 9.35 -7.43 0.74
CA ARG A 171 10.76 -7.46 1.16
C ARG A 171 11.65 -6.85 0.09
N PRO A 172 12.83 -6.28 0.46
CA PRO A 172 13.66 -5.53 -0.48
C PRO A 172 14.19 -6.38 -1.64
N GLU A 173 14.73 -7.59 -1.36
CA GLU A 173 15.33 -8.38 -2.43
C GLU A 173 14.31 -8.92 -3.44
N PRO A 174 13.16 -9.54 -3.07
CA PRO A 174 12.14 -9.94 -4.04
C PRO A 174 11.60 -8.76 -4.84
N LEU A 175 11.39 -7.61 -4.20
CA LEU A 175 10.90 -6.41 -4.87
C LEU A 175 11.91 -5.86 -5.88
N GLY A 176 13.21 -5.83 -5.53
CA GLY A 176 14.27 -5.42 -6.44
C GLY A 176 14.43 -6.38 -7.63
N ARG A 177 14.36 -7.70 -7.38
CA ARG A 177 14.39 -8.71 -8.44
C ARG A 177 13.23 -8.57 -9.41
N LEU A 178 12.02 -8.32 -8.92
CA LEU A 178 10.85 -8.11 -9.76
C LEU A 178 11.08 -7.01 -10.80
N TRP A 179 11.71 -5.90 -10.43
CA TRP A 179 12.04 -4.80 -11.34
C TRP A 179 13.15 -5.17 -12.31
N THR A 180 14.21 -5.81 -11.82
CA THR A 180 15.32 -6.26 -12.68
C THR A 180 14.86 -7.26 -13.74
N ASP A 181 14.02 -8.24 -13.34
CA ASP A 181 13.51 -9.28 -14.23
C ASP A 181 12.51 -8.71 -15.25
N ALA A 182 11.84 -7.61 -14.94
CA ALA A 182 10.98 -6.88 -15.87
C ALA A 182 11.76 -6.01 -16.89
N GLY A 183 13.09 -5.96 -16.81
CA GLY A 183 13.96 -5.26 -17.75
C GLY A 183 14.33 -3.83 -17.35
N PHE A 184 13.95 -3.35 -16.18
CA PHE A 184 14.36 -2.04 -15.70
C PHE A 184 15.86 -1.99 -15.40
N THR A 185 16.48 -0.86 -15.74
CA THR A 185 17.88 -0.53 -15.44
C THR A 185 17.98 0.39 -14.22
N ALA A 186 19.19 0.56 -13.68
CA ALA A 186 19.45 1.41 -12.51
C ALA A 186 18.50 1.11 -11.33
N VAL A 187 18.15 -0.16 -11.13
CA VAL A 187 17.22 -0.59 -10.09
C VAL A 187 17.80 -0.29 -8.72
N SER A 188 17.04 0.36 -7.88
CA SER A 188 17.37 0.62 -6.48
C SER A 188 16.18 0.32 -5.58
N VAL A 189 16.48 -0.19 -4.38
CA VAL A 189 15.48 -0.40 -3.34
C VAL A 189 15.87 0.42 -2.11
N GLY A 190 14.91 1.14 -1.58
CA GLY A 190 15.07 1.93 -0.36
C GLY A 190 13.84 1.82 0.55
N GLU A 191 13.82 2.59 1.62
CA GLU A 191 12.68 2.61 2.54
C GLU A 191 12.10 4.02 2.73
N ILE A 192 10.81 4.07 3.02
CA ILE A 192 10.14 5.24 3.59
C ILE A 192 9.56 4.83 4.93
N ARG A 193 9.79 5.66 5.96
CA ARG A 193 9.16 5.52 7.28
C ARG A 193 8.27 6.72 7.55
N ILE A 194 7.12 6.46 8.10
CA ILE A 194 6.18 7.48 8.56
C ILE A 194 5.76 7.19 10.01
N PRO A 195 5.56 8.21 10.84
CA PRO A 195 4.93 8.03 12.14
C PRO A 195 3.45 7.65 11.96
N THR A 196 3.00 6.68 12.75
CA THR A 196 1.60 6.22 12.83
C THR A 196 1.13 6.36 14.28
N VAL A 197 0.85 7.59 14.70
CA VAL A 197 0.42 7.88 16.07
C VAL A 197 -1.10 7.71 16.18
N PHE A 198 -1.52 6.94 17.17
CA PHE A 198 -2.92 6.76 17.55
C PHE A 198 -3.23 7.62 18.75
N ALA A 199 -4.41 8.22 18.81
CA ALA A 199 -4.81 9.11 19.88
C ALA A 199 -4.88 8.38 21.24
N ASP A 200 -5.31 7.13 21.21
CA ASP A 200 -5.40 6.24 22.38
C ASP A 200 -5.50 4.77 21.94
N PHE A 201 -5.75 3.88 22.90
CA PHE A 201 -5.90 2.45 22.60
C PHE A 201 -7.16 2.14 21.79
N ASP A 202 -8.23 2.87 21.94
CA ASP A 202 -9.47 2.61 21.18
C ASP A 202 -9.29 3.06 19.72
N ASP A 203 -8.57 4.16 19.43
CA ASP A 203 -8.18 4.56 18.07
C ASP A 203 -7.27 3.50 17.39
N TYR A 204 -6.44 2.81 18.17
CA TYR A 204 -5.64 1.68 17.67
C TYR A 204 -6.49 0.43 17.44
N TRP A 205 -7.44 0.11 18.33
CA TRP A 205 -8.18 -1.15 18.34
C TRP A 205 -9.37 -1.18 17.39
N GLN A 206 -10.13 -0.09 17.29
CA GLN A 206 -11.36 0.00 16.49
C GLN A 206 -11.20 -0.46 15.03
N PRO A 207 -10.11 -0.15 14.32
CA PRO A 207 -9.91 -0.62 12.94
C PRO A 207 -9.94 -2.14 12.78
N PHE A 208 -9.50 -2.91 13.79
CA PHE A 208 -9.53 -4.37 13.75
C PHE A 208 -10.94 -4.96 13.86
N LEU A 209 -11.91 -4.20 14.33
CA LEU A 209 -13.30 -4.63 14.43
C LEU A 209 -14.06 -4.56 13.10
N GLY A 210 -13.48 -3.98 12.07
CA GLY A 210 -14.10 -3.79 10.74
C GLY A 210 -14.18 -5.05 9.88
N ALA A 211 -13.63 -6.18 10.30
CA ALA A 211 -13.62 -7.48 9.64
C ALA A 211 -13.14 -7.49 8.17
N GLN A 212 -12.40 -6.47 7.73
CA GLN A 212 -11.79 -6.40 6.41
C GLN A 212 -10.25 -6.38 6.49
N GLY A 213 -9.64 -7.24 5.70
CA GLY A 213 -8.20 -7.53 5.77
C GLY A 213 -7.91 -8.76 6.64
N PRO A 214 -6.71 -9.36 6.54
CA PRO A 214 -6.38 -10.63 7.21
C PRO A 214 -6.52 -10.55 8.73
N ALA A 215 -5.91 -9.59 9.39
CA ALA A 215 -5.94 -9.45 10.84
C ALA A 215 -7.36 -9.17 11.39
N PRO A 216 -8.14 -8.20 10.86
CA PRO A 216 -9.53 -8.02 11.25
C PRO A 216 -10.42 -9.24 10.98
N SER A 217 -10.22 -9.92 9.85
CA SER A 217 -10.99 -11.13 9.52
C SER A 217 -10.70 -12.26 10.50
N TYR A 218 -9.43 -12.49 10.85
CA TYR A 218 -9.06 -13.45 11.87
C TYR A 218 -9.70 -13.11 13.23
N LEU A 219 -9.60 -11.85 13.68
CA LEU A 219 -10.20 -11.42 14.94
C LEU A 219 -11.72 -11.70 14.98
N ALA A 220 -12.41 -11.50 13.86
CA ALA A 220 -13.86 -11.75 13.76
C ALA A 220 -14.22 -13.24 13.92
N THR A 221 -13.32 -14.17 13.59
CA THR A 221 -13.56 -15.62 13.78
C THR A 221 -13.44 -16.09 15.23
N LEU A 222 -12.77 -15.30 16.08
CA LEU A 222 -12.50 -15.71 17.45
C LEU A 222 -13.74 -15.56 18.35
N PRO A 223 -13.89 -16.45 19.34
CA PRO A 223 -14.85 -16.25 20.43
C PRO A 223 -14.46 -15.01 21.26
N GLU A 224 -15.43 -14.46 22.01
CA GLU A 224 -15.23 -13.24 22.81
C GLU A 224 -14.02 -13.32 23.74
N ALA A 225 -13.82 -14.47 24.39
CA ALA A 225 -12.66 -14.70 25.27
C ALA A 225 -11.32 -14.55 24.54
N GLY A 226 -11.21 -15.05 23.28
CA GLY A 226 -10.02 -14.90 22.46
C GLY A 226 -9.78 -13.44 22.07
N ARG A 227 -10.83 -12.73 21.63
CA ARG A 227 -10.75 -11.29 21.31
C ARG A 227 -10.31 -10.47 22.52
N THR A 228 -10.89 -10.74 23.67
CA THR A 228 -10.52 -10.09 24.95
C THR A 228 -9.06 -10.35 25.29
N ARG A 229 -8.59 -11.60 25.15
CA ARG A 229 -7.20 -11.95 25.44
C ARG A 229 -6.21 -11.19 24.55
N ILE A 230 -6.44 -11.15 23.24
CA ILE A 230 -5.57 -10.38 22.30
C ILE A 230 -5.61 -8.89 22.66
N ARG A 231 -6.79 -8.34 22.95
CA ARG A 231 -6.97 -6.94 23.34
C ARG A 231 -6.16 -6.59 24.59
N GLU A 232 -6.19 -7.41 25.61
CA GLU A 232 -5.43 -7.22 26.85
C GLU A 232 -3.91 -7.30 26.63
N LEU A 233 -3.45 -8.28 25.83
CA LEU A 233 -2.05 -8.41 25.47
C LEU A 233 -1.56 -7.16 24.75
N LEU A 234 -2.31 -6.68 23.75
CA LEU A 234 -1.98 -5.44 23.04
C LEU A 234 -1.95 -4.25 23.99
N ARG A 235 -2.97 -4.08 24.84
CA ARG A 235 -3.03 -2.97 25.79
C ARG A 235 -1.83 -2.95 26.75
N SER A 236 -1.33 -4.12 27.15
CA SER A 236 -0.20 -4.23 28.06
C SER A 236 1.17 -4.01 27.40
N ARG A 237 1.27 -4.07 26.06
CA ARG A 237 2.55 -4.08 25.32
C ARG A 237 2.77 -2.88 24.42
N LEU A 238 1.68 -2.25 24.01
CA LEU A 238 1.80 -1.06 23.18
C LEU A 238 2.48 0.05 23.96
N PRO A 239 3.42 0.78 23.32
CA PRO A 239 4.00 1.97 23.93
C PRO A 239 2.90 3.01 24.16
N SER A 240 2.95 3.71 25.27
CA SER A 240 2.00 4.78 25.58
C SER A 240 2.76 6.01 26.07
N ASN A 241 2.46 7.16 25.49
CA ASN A 241 2.92 8.44 25.97
C ASN A 241 2.13 8.89 27.22
N PRO A 242 2.62 9.90 27.99
CA PRO A 242 1.90 10.42 29.16
C PRO A 242 0.50 10.96 28.84
N ASP A 243 0.22 11.37 27.59
CA ASP A 243 -1.07 11.85 27.14
C ASP A 243 -2.01 10.72 26.69
N GLY A 244 -1.57 9.46 26.78
CA GLY A 244 -2.33 8.27 26.36
C GLY A 244 -2.16 7.91 24.90
N SER A 245 -1.50 8.72 24.09
CA SER A 245 -1.25 8.41 22.69
C SER A 245 -0.28 7.24 22.50
N ILE A 246 -0.43 6.51 21.40
CA ILE A 246 0.38 5.34 21.08
C ILE A 246 1.27 5.68 19.88
N PRO A 247 2.58 5.93 20.10
CA PRO A 247 3.51 6.25 19.03
C PRO A 247 4.02 4.97 18.37
N LEU A 248 3.49 4.68 17.19
CA LEU A 248 3.99 3.62 16.31
C LEU A 248 4.57 4.22 15.03
N SER A 249 5.13 3.35 14.19
CA SER A 249 5.64 3.70 12.88
C SER A 249 5.18 2.70 11.81
N ALA A 250 5.22 3.14 10.55
CA ALA A 250 5.07 2.28 9.41
C ALA A 250 6.23 2.49 8.45
N ARG A 251 6.83 1.38 7.98
CA ARG A 251 7.84 1.33 6.93
C ARG A 251 7.23 0.77 5.66
N ALA A 252 7.59 1.36 4.53
CA ALA A 252 7.37 0.75 3.23
C ALA A 252 8.69 0.59 2.49
N TRP A 253 8.85 -0.50 1.77
CA TRP A 253 9.91 -0.70 0.79
C TRP A 253 9.53 -0.01 -0.50
N VAL A 254 10.47 0.70 -1.08
CA VAL A 254 10.32 1.43 -2.34
C VAL A 254 11.31 0.84 -3.34
N VAL A 255 10.82 0.47 -4.52
CA VAL A 255 11.66 0.14 -5.66
C VAL A 255 11.52 1.21 -6.73
N ARG A 256 12.62 1.53 -7.39
CA ARG A 256 12.68 2.42 -8.56
C ARG A 256 13.60 1.81 -9.60
N GLY A 257 13.25 1.97 -10.88
CA GLY A 257 14.08 1.64 -12.03
C GLY A 257 13.80 2.58 -13.19
N THR A 258 14.58 2.46 -14.24
CA THR A 258 14.46 3.23 -15.49
C THR A 258 14.15 2.28 -16.63
N ALA A 259 13.13 2.55 -17.45
CA ALA A 259 12.74 1.76 -18.62
C ALA A 259 13.71 1.92 -19.82
#